data_c241c933525b2cc410f8bf49a6fa8060
#
_entry.id   c241c933525b2cc410f8bf49a6fa8060
#
_cell.length_a   1.000
_cell.length_b   1.000
_cell.length_c   1.000
_cell.angle_alpha   90.00
_cell.angle_beta   90.00
_cell.angle_gamma   90.00
#
_symmetry.space_group_name_H-M   'P 1'
#
loop_
_entity.id
_entity.type
_entity.pdbx_description
1 polymer ?
#
loop_
_entity_poly.entity_id
_entity_poly.type
_entity_poly.pdbx_seq_one_letter_code
_entity_poly.pdbx_strand_id
1 'polypeptide(L)'
;MLRSGRLLFSLFLLSGWACSRPALQRVQLQEYVFSDSTYTTQDPKIEGRIAPYRDSLNRSMARVLAESAQPLEKKQPEGKLGDFVADACLQEAAALTRETIDLALFNHGGLRRSLPMGAITLGDVYELMPFDNELVVITLRGSKLLELLNHVASTGGAPVSGLRMLISSNLADSVRIGGEPLDTSRTYRVLTSDYLANGGDRYTAFADAL
;
A
#
# COMPACT_ATOMS: atom_id res chain seq x y z
N MET A 1 -33.63 -11.88 92.24
CA MET A 1 -32.19 -11.60 92.17
C MET A 1 -31.86 -11.42 90.71
N LEU A 2 -31.62 -10.15 90.31
CA LEU A 2 -31.34 -9.73 88.95
C LEU A 2 -29.89 -10.03 88.58
N ARG A 3 -29.65 -10.57 87.38
CA ARG A 3 -28.33 -10.52 86.73
C ARG A 3 -28.48 -9.87 85.37
N SER A 4 -27.96 -8.64 85.29
CA SER A 4 -27.88 -7.83 84.11
C SER A 4 -26.92 -8.45 83.10
N GLY A 5 -27.39 -8.91 81.95
CA GLY A 5 -26.57 -9.24 80.84
C GLY A 5 -26.30 -7.98 80.00
N ARG A 6 -25.08 -7.50 80.04
CA ARG A 6 -24.61 -6.43 79.14
C ARG A 6 -24.44 -7.01 77.75
N LEU A 7 -25.38 -6.70 76.87
CA LEU A 7 -25.17 -6.90 75.43
C LEU A 7 -24.20 -5.86 74.95
N LEU A 8 -22.97 -6.28 74.72
CA LEU A 8 -21.97 -5.54 73.93
C LEU A 8 -22.39 -5.65 72.47
N PHE A 9 -23.05 -4.58 71.99
CA PHE A 9 -23.34 -4.40 70.59
C PHE A 9 -22.03 -3.97 69.89
N SER A 10 -21.28 -4.94 69.36
CA SER A 10 -20.12 -4.70 68.49
C SER A 10 -20.63 -4.14 67.18
N LEU A 11 -20.60 -2.82 67.08
CA LEU A 11 -20.83 -2.13 65.82
C LEU A 11 -19.62 -2.38 64.91
N PHE A 12 -19.75 -3.38 64.07
CA PHE A 12 -18.76 -3.66 63.01
C PHE A 12 -18.97 -2.57 61.95
N LEU A 13 -18.15 -1.54 62.01
CA LEU A 13 -18.00 -0.54 60.95
C LEU A 13 -17.43 -1.25 59.73
N LEU A 14 -18.33 -1.72 58.86
CA LEU A 14 -18.00 -2.06 57.48
C LEU A 14 -17.56 -0.78 56.78
N SER A 15 -16.29 -0.46 56.91
CA SER A 15 -15.61 0.47 56.01
C SER A 15 -15.60 -0.14 54.63
N GLY A 16 -16.68 0.08 53.90
CA GLY A 16 -16.72 -0.20 52.47
C GLY A 16 -15.59 0.60 51.81
N TRP A 17 -14.56 -0.07 51.40
CA TRP A 17 -13.64 0.46 50.40
C TRP A 17 -14.43 0.70 49.13
N ALA A 18 -15.03 1.88 49.04
CA ALA A 18 -15.52 2.38 47.78
C ALA A 18 -14.30 2.55 46.90
N CYS A 19 -14.06 1.59 46.02
CA CYS A 19 -13.19 1.81 44.85
C CYS A 19 -13.82 2.96 44.07
N SER A 20 -13.41 4.18 44.38
CA SER A 20 -13.71 5.33 43.55
C SER A 20 -12.94 5.12 42.23
N ARG A 21 -13.68 4.69 41.22
CA ARG A 21 -13.14 4.75 39.87
C ARG A 21 -12.78 6.20 39.61
N PRO A 22 -11.54 6.50 39.21
CA PRO A 22 -11.20 7.86 38.85
C PRO A 22 -12.13 8.27 37.70
N ALA A 23 -13.09 9.13 37.98
CA ALA A 23 -13.89 9.74 36.96
C ALA A 23 -12.98 10.73 36.21
N LEU A 24 -12.85 10.56 34.91
CA LEU A 24 -12.25 11.56 34.06
C LEU A 24 -13.04 12.87 34.23
N GLN A 25 -12.48 13.79 35.04
CA GLN A 25 -13.20 15.01 35.43
C GLN A 25 -13.44 15.94 34.24
N ARG A 26 -12.52 16.04 33.32
CA ARG A 26 -12.65 16.76 32.06
C ARG A 26 -11.39 16.52 31.21
N VAL A 27 -11.54 16.06 30.00
CA VAL A 27 -10.48 16.14 29.00
C VAL A 27 -10.75 17.41 28.19
N GLN A 28 -9.90 18.41 28.33
CA GLN A 28 -9.86 19.52 27.38
C GLN A 28 -8.99 19.08 26.23
N LEU A 29 -9.64 18.73 25.13
CA LEU A 29 -8.93 18.53 23.86
C LEU A 29 -8.67 19.91 23.27
N GLN A 30 -7.42 20.24 23.10
CA GLN A 30 -7.01 21.41 22.34
C GLN A 30 -6.56 20.92 20.97
N GLU A 31 -7.33 21.26 19.96
CA GLU A 31 -6.99 20.96 18.60
C GLU A 31 -5.95 21.97 18.11
N TYR A 32 -4.80 21.47 17.66
CA TYR A 32 -3.78 22.27 17.00
C TYR A 32 -3.79 21.91 15.52
N VAL A 33 -4.16 22.86 14.69
CA VAL A 33 -4.04 22.71 13.24
C VAL A 33 -2.61 23.06 12.84
N PHE A 34 -1.87 22.05 12.41
CA PHE A 34 -0.53 22.22 11.86
C PHE A 34 -0.67 22.44 10.34
N SER A 35 -0.30 23.60 9.88
CA SER A 35 -0.25 23.95 8.46
C SER A 35 0.91 24.90 8.19
N ASP A 36 1.42 24.91 6.97
CA ASP A 36 2.50 25.83 6.57
C ASP A 36 2.12 27.32 6.75
N SER A 37 0.82 27.63 6.70
CA SER A 37 0.31 28.98 6.98
C SER A 37 0.28 29.33 8.48
N THR A 38 0.25 28.35 9.35
CA THR A 38 0.15 28.54 10.81
C THR A 38 1.52 28.59 11.46
N TYR A 39 2.49 27.84 10.93
CA TYR A 39 3.85 27.72 11.47
C TYR A 39 4.87 28.12 10.41
N THR A 40 5.00 29.42 10.19
CA THR A 40 5.94 29.97 9.21
C THR A 40 7.36 30.17 9.73
N THR A 41 7.56 30.05 11.05
CA THR A 41 8.86 30.27 11.67
C THR A 41 9.64 28.96 11.80
N GLN A 42 10.66 28.83 10.99
CA GLN A 42 11.62 27.72 11.12
C GLN A 42 12.59 28.01 12.26
N ASP A 43 12.88 27.01 13.10
CA ASP A 43 13.93 27.11 14.10
C ASP A 43 15.30 27.12 13.39
N PRO A 44 16.08 28.23 13.47
CA PRO A 44 17.36 28.33 12.75
C PRO A 44 18.38 27.26 13.16
N LYS A 45 18.26 26.74 14.38
CA LYS A 45 19.15 25.69 14.90
C LYS A 45 18.86 24.35 14.27
N ILE A 46 17.58 24.02 14.13
CA ILE A 46 17.11 22.80 13.46
C ILE A 46 17.40 22.92 11.97
N GLU A 47 17.07 24.05 11.37
CA GLU A 47 17.29 24.32 9.96
C GLU A 47 18.77 24.19 9.58
N GLY A 48 19.67 24.78 10.37
CA GLY A 48 21.11 24.66 10.12
C GLY A 48 21.67 23.23 10.20
N ARG A 49 20.96 22.33 10.92
CA ARG A 49 21.34 20.89 10.97
C ARG A 49 20.77 20.11 9.79
N ILE A 50 19.58 20.47 9.31
CA ILE A 50 18.87 19.73 8.25
C ILE A 50 19.30 20.18 6.86
N ALA A 51 19.60 21.48 6.67
CA ALA A 51 19.88 22.06 5.36
C ALA A 51 20.96 21.31 4.56
N PRO A 52 22.12 20.91 5.11
CA PRO A 52 23.13 20.20 4.34
C PRO A 52 22.67 18.87 3.78
N TYR A 53 21.85 18.13 4.55
CA TYR A 53 21.27 16.85 4.13
C TYR A 53 20.19 17.06 3.08
N ARG A 54 19.29 18.02 3.31
CA ARG A 54 18.24 18.38 2.36
C ARG A 54 18.82 18.84 1.03
N ASP A 55 19.84 19.68 1.03
CA ASP A 55 20.46 20.18 -0.19
C ASP A 55 21.17 19.06 -0.98
N SER A 56 21.81 18.13 -0.27
CA SER A 56 22.42 16.95 -0.89
C SER A 56 21.35 16.04 -1.50
N LEU A 57 20.28 15.77 -0.77
CA LEU A 57 19.16 14.96 -1.23
C LEU A 57 18.49 15.59 -2.45
N ASN A 58 18.15 16.88 -2.38
CA ASN A 58 17.50 17.60 -3.46
C ASN A 58 18.33 17.58 -4.75
N ARG A 59 19.66 17.73 -4.67
CA ARG A 59 20.52 17.61 -5.86
C ARG A 59 20.45 16.21 -6.49
N SER A 60 20.40 15.17 -5.68
CA SER A 60 20.29 13.81 -6.17
C SER A 60 18.92 13.55 -6.79
N MET A 61 17.86 14.01 -6.13
CA MET A 61 16.47 13.84 -6.54
C MET A 61 16.11 14.67 -7.79
N ALA A 62 16.80 15.78 -8.03
CA ALA A 62 16.61 16.61 -9.22
C ALA A 62 17.21 16.02 -10.50
N ARG A 63 17.89 14.87 -10.44
CA ARG A 63 18.45 14.22 -11.63
C ARG A 63 17.32 13.80 -12.57
N VAL A 64 17.32 14.33 -13.79
CA VAL A 64 16.38 13.96 -14.86
C VAL A 64 16.71 12.57 -15.35
N LEU A 65 15.74 11.69 -15.41
CA LEU A 65 15.85 10.30 -15.87
C LEU A 65 15.28 10.14 -17.29
N ALA A 66 14.19 10.83 -17.59
CA ALA A 66 13.47 10.72 -18.86
C ALA A 66 12.63 11.98 -19.11
N GLU A 67 12.03 12.06 -20.30
CA GLU A 67 11.02 13.04 -20.63
C GLU A 67 9.73 12.35 -21.07
N SER A 68 8.58 12.85 -20.59
CA SER A 68 7.27 12.37 -21.02
C SER A 68 6.57 13.41 -21.89
N ALA A 69 6.10 12.97 -23.06
CA ALA A 69 5.35 13.84 -23.99
C ALA A 69 3.93 14.20 -23.47
N GLN A 70 3.46 13.55 -22.42
CA GLN A 70 2.12 13.75 -21.84
C GLN A 70 2.14 13.39 -20.35
N PRO A 71 1.19 13.86 -19.54
CA PRO A 71 1.07 13.41 -18.17
C PRO A 71 0.69 11.92 -18.15
N LEU A 72 1.33 11.15 -17.22
CA LEU A 72 0.96 9.78 -16.96
C LEU A 72 0.12 9.76 -15.69
N GLU A 73 -1.18 9.61 -15.87
CA GLU A 73 -2.14 9.68 -14.77
C GLU A 73 -2.53 8.29 -14.28
N LYS A 74 -2.69 8.18 -12.96
CA LYS A 74 -3.31 7.04 -12.32
C LYS A 74 -4.81 7.03 -12.59
N LYS A 75 -5.31 5.94 -13.16
CA LYS A 75 -6.74 5.78 -13.49
C LYS A 75 -7.16 4.32 -13.36
N GLN A 76 -8.42 4.09 -13.01
CA GLN A 76 -9.06 2.78 -12.96
C GLN A 76 -10.15 2.69 -14.05
N PRO A 77 -10.41 1.50 -14.59
CA PRO A 77 -9.71 0.23 -14.37
C PRO A 77 -8.31 0.17 -14.99
N GLU A 78 -8.03 1.01 -15.96
CA GLU A 78 -6.79 1.10 -16.73
C GLU A 78 -6.35 2.56 -16.85
N GLY A 79 -5.05 2.82 -16.81
CA GLY A 79 -4.48 4.15 -16.94
C GLY A 79 -3.03 4.11 -17.36
N LYS A 80 -2.63 5.12 -18.15
CA LYS A 80 -1.28 5.22 -18.75
C LYS A 80 -0.14 5.05 -17.76
N LEU A 81 -0.30 5.51 -16.52
CA LEU A 81 0.71 5.34 -15.49
C LEU A 81 0.85 3.87 -15.07
N GLY A 82 -0.28 3.20 -14.84
CA GLY A 82 -0.29 1.78 -14.47
C GLY A 82 0.33 0.91 -15.55
N ASP A 83 -0.08 1.14 -16.80
CA ASP A 83 0.43 0.43 -17.98
C ASP A 83 1.94 0.65 -18.13
N PHE A 84 2.40 1.90 -18.06
CA PHE A 84 3.81 2.25 -18.16
C PHE A 84 4.65 1.55 -17.08
N VAL A 85 4.21 1.59 -15.83
CA VAL A 85 4.96 0.96 -14.72
C VAL A 85 4.99 -0.55 -14.88
N ALA A 86 3.86 -1.18 -15.22
CA ALA A 86 3.79 -2.63 -15.39
C ALA A 86 4.64 -3.08 -16.59
N ASP A 87 4.62 -2.36 -17.71
CA ASP A 87 5.42 -2.65 -18.89
C ASP A 87 6.91 -2.49 -18.60
N ALA A 88 7.31 -1.41 -17.94
CA ALA A 88 8.71 -1.16 -17.59
C ALA A 88 9.25 -2.24 -16.64
N CYS A 89 8.49 -2.60 -15.60
CA CYS A 89 8.89 -3.66 -14.67
C CYS A 89 8.99 -5.03 -15.37
N LEU A 90 8.02 -5.36 -16.24
CA LEU A 90 8.05 -6.64 -16.98
C LEU A 90 9.25 -6.72 -17.93
N GLN A 91 9.50 -5.64 -18.66
CA GLN A 91 10.64 -5.57 -19.59
C GLN A 91 11.97 -5.71 -18.86
N GLU A 92 12.16 -4.99 -17.78
CA GLU A 92 13.40 -5.01 -17.00
C GLU A 92 13.61 -6.36 -16.30
N ALA A 93 12.56 -6.93 -15.70
CA ALA A 93 12.65 -8.24 -15.06
C ALA A 93 13.00 -9.34 -16.07
N ALA A 94 12.41 -9.33 -17.27
CA ALA A 94 12.73 -10.28 -18.33
C ALA A 94 14.19 -10.13 -18.81
N ALA A 95 14.70 -8.90 -18.90
CA ALA A 95 16.08 -8.64 -19.29
C ALA A 95 17.08 -9.12 -18.22
N LEU A 96 16.80 -8.90 -16.95
CA LEU A 96 17.66 -9.28 -15.82
C LEU A 96 17.68 -10.79 -15.60
N THR A 97 16.52 -11.45 -15.62
CA THR A 97 16.41 -12.90 -15.36
C THR A 97 16.76 -13.75 -16.57
N ARG A 98 16.63 -13.20 -17.78
CA ARG A 98 16.70 -13.92 -19.06
C ARG A 98 15.67 -15.06 -19.17
N GLU A 99 14.59 -14.95 -18.44
CA GLU A 99 13.52 -15.93 -18.41
C GLU A 99 12.23 -15.34 -18.98
N THR A 100 11.39 -16.21 -19.53
CA THR A 100 10.08 -15.78 -20.00
C THR A 100 9.17 -15.52 -18.81
N ILE A 101 8.64 -14.31 -18.72
CA ILE A 101 7.61 -13.92 -17.75
C ILE A 101 6.35 -13.64 -18.55
N ASP A 102 5.23 -14.30 -18.20
CA ASP A 102 4.03 -14.25 -19.03
C ASP A 102 3.26 -12.93 -18.86
N LEU A 103 3.27 -12.36 -17.63
CA LEU A 103 2.58 -11.12 -17.32
C LEU A 103 3.17 -10.44 -16.07
N ALA A 104 2.90 -9.15 -15.93
CA ALA A 104 3.11 -8.41 -14.69
C ALA A 104 1.76 -7.94 -14.12
N LEU A 105 1.68 -7.89 -12.79
CA LEU A 105 0.50 -7.42 -12.07
C LEU A 105 0.93 -6.68 -10.79
N PHE A 106 0.43 -5.46 -10.64
CA PHE A 106 0.68 -4.62 -9.46
C PHE A 106 -0.64 -4.08 -8.90
N ASN A 107 -0.59 -3.36 -7.79
CA ASN A 107 -1.76 -2.72 -7.21
C ASN A 107 -1.75 -1.20 -7.44
N HIS A 108 -2.92 -0.61 -7.54
CA HIS A 108 -3.05 0.84 -7.62
C HIS A 108 -2.55 1.56 -6.36
N GLY A 109 -2.60 0.91 -5.20
CA GLY A 109 -2.12 1.44 -3.93
C GLY A 109 -0.62 1.72 -3.93
N GLY A 110 0.16 0.95 -4.68
CA GLY A 110 1.59 1.11 -4.87
C GLY A 110 1.97 2.38 -5.64
N LEU A 111 1.08 2.90 -6.48
CA LEU A 111 1.29 4.13 -7.24
C LEU A 111 0.73 5.32 -6.47
N ARG A 112 1.59 6.12 -5.84
CA ARG A 112 1.17 7.19 -4.91
C ARG A 112 0.95 8.54 -5.59
N ARG A 113 1.54 8.75 -6.77
CA ARG A 113 1.54 10.01 -7.50
C ARG A 113 1.47 9.76 -9.00
N SER A 114 0.94 10.70 -9.77
CA SER A 114 1.05 10.75 -11.23
C SER A 114 2.39 11.33 -11.65
N LEU A 115 2.88 10.99 -12.84
CA LEU A 115 4.07 11.61 -13.42
C LEU A 115 3.68 12.78 -14.31
N PRO A 116 4.43 13.90 -14.27
CA PRO A 116 4.13 15.08 -15.07
C PRO A 116 4.46 14.88 -16.55
N MET A 117 3.97 15.78 -17.38
CA MET A 117 4.52 16.02 -18.71
C MET A 117 5.86 16.75 -18.60
N GLY A 118 6.81 16.46 -19.48
CA GLY A 118 8.16 17.02 -19.48
C GLY A 118 9.16 16.15 -18.72
N ALA A 119 10.11 16.80 -18.05
CA ALA A 119 11.17 16.09 -17.33
C ALA A 119 10.61 15.27 -16.17
N ILE A 120 11.02 14.01 -16.12
CA ILE A 120 10.77 13.08 -15.01
C ILE A 120 12.09 12.92 -14.27
N THR A 121 12.06 13.26 -12.99
CA THR A 121 13.22 13.23 -12.12
C THR A 121 13.29 11.95 -11.28
N LEU A 122 14.44 11.69 -10.69
CA LEU A 122 14.60 10.63 -9.70
C LEU A 122 13.63 10.81 -8.51
N GLY A 123 13.42 12.06 -8.07
CA GLY A 123 12.47 12.40 -7.03
C GLY A 123 11.03 12.02 -7.41
N ASP A 124 10.61 12.28 -8.65
CA ASP A 124 9.27 11.89 -9.11
C ASP A 124 9.06 10.37 -9.05
N VAL A 125 10.09 9.57 -9.34
CA VAL A 125 10.02 8.11 -9.25
C VAL A 125 9.94 7.64 -7.79
N TYR A 126 10.73 8.24 -6.90
CA TYR A 126 10.65 7.94 -5.46
C TYR A 126 9.29 8.32 -4.86
N GLU A 127 8.72 9.45 -5.28
CA GLU A 127 7.38 9.86 -4.83
C GLU A 127 6.26 9.02 -5.46
N LEU A 128 6.48 8.49 -6.66
CA LEU A 128 5.55 7.57 -7.33
C LEU A 128 5.42 6.25 -6.55
N MET A 129 6.55 5.63 -6.20
CA MET A 129 6.59 4.33 -5.53
C MET A 129 7.52 4.38 -4.31
N PRO A 130 7.09 5.04 -3.19
CA PRO A 130 7.94 5.26 -2.02
C PRO A 130 8.02 4.03 -1.10
N PHE A 131 8.21 2.85 -1.67
CA PHE A 131 8.27 1.58 -0.95
C PHE A 131 9.51 0.80 -1.35
N ASP A 132 10.13 0.13 -0.38
CA ASP A 132 11.27 -0.77 -0.61
C ASP A 132 10.77 -2.18 -0.98
N ASN A 133 9.85 -2.26 -1.94
CA ASN A 133 9.35 -3.54 -2.43
C ASN A 133 10.34 -4.20 -3.37
N GLU A 134 10.45 -5.51 -3.28
CA GLU A 134 11.17 -6.33 -4.24
C GLU A 134 10.23 -6.82 -5.35
N LEU A 135 10.76 -6.94 -6.57
CA LEU A 135 10.06 -7.60 -7.67
C LEU A 135 10.30 -9.11 -7.57
N VAL A 136 9.23 -9.87 -7.56
CA VAL A 136 9.26 -11.33 -7.48
C VAL A 136 8.50 -11.96 -8.63
N VAL A 137 8.98 -13.10 -9.13
CA VAL A 137 8.28 -13.90 -10.14
C VAL A 137 7.67 -15.12 -9.50
N ILE A 138 6.37 -15.25 -9.58
CA ILE A 138 5.58 -16.32 -8.99
C ILE A 138 4.99 -17.19 -10.09
N THR A 139 5.10 -18.50 -9.95
CA THR A 139 4.47 -19.46 -10.86
C THR A 139 3.10 -19.85 -10.32
N LEU A 140 2.05 -19.54 -11.08
CA LEU A 140 0.68 -19.89 -10.75
C LEU A 140 0.08 -20.83 -11.79
N ARG A 141 -0.76 -21.77 -11.33
CA ARG A 141 -1.64 -22.52 -12.23
C ARG A 141 -2.71 -21.57 -12.78
N GLY A 142 -3.12 -21.75 -14.03
CA GLY A 142 -4.07 -20.85 -14.69
C GLY A 142 -5.44 -20.74 -13.97
N SER A 143 -5.86 -21.80 -13.26
CA SER A 143 -7.04 -21.72 -12.40
C SER A 143 -6.86 -20.73 -11.24
N LYS A 144 -5.66 -20.69 -10.62
CA LYS A 144 -5.34 -19.72 -9.57
C LYS A 144 -5.11 -18.32 -10.11
N LEU A 145 -4.56 -18.22 -11.32
CA LEU A 145 -4.47 -16.94 -12.01
C LEU A 145 -5.87 -16.37 -12.28
N LEU A 146 -6.84 -17.20 -12.66
CA LEU A 146 -8.23 -16.74 -12.85
C LEU A 146 -8.85 -16.23 -11.53
N GLU A 147 -8.60 -16.91 -10.39
CA GLU A 147 -9.03 -16.43 -9.07
C GLU A 147 -8.42 -15.07 -8.76
N LEU A 148 -7.13 -14.90 -9.02
CA LEU A 148 -6.40 -13.63 -8.86
C LEU A 148 -7.02 -12.53 -9.73
N LEU A 149 -7.30 -12.81 -10.99
CA LEU A 149 -7.89 -11.83 -11.91
C LEU A 149 -9.35 -11.49 -11.57
N ASN A 150 -10.10 -12.41 -10.98
CA ASN A 150 -11.42 -12.11 -10.42
C ASN A 150 -11.31 -11.15 -9.23
N HIS A 151 -10.30 -11.31 -8.37
CA HIS A 151 -10.03 -10.34 -7.30
C HIS A 151 -9.70 -8.97 -7.90
N VAL A 152 -8.82 -8.90 -8.89
CA VAL A 152 -8.51 -7.65 -9.63
C VAL A 152 -9.75 -6.99 -10.18
N ALA A 153 -10.63 -7.78 -10.85
CA ALA A 153 -11.89 -7.27 -11.40
C ALA A 153 -12.81 -6.71 -10.30
N SER A 154 -12.90 -7.41 -9.16
CA SER A 154 -13.74 -7.00 -8.02
C SER A 154 -13.27 -5.70 -7.35
N THR A 155 -11.98 -5.37 -7.47
CA THR A 155 -11.38 -4.14 -6.92
C THR A 155 -11.29 -2.99 -7.92
N GLY A 156 -11.85 -3.20 -9.13
CA GLY A 156 -11.94 -2.15 -10.15
C GLY A 156 -10.74 -2.06 -11.08
N GLY A 157 -9.95 -3.13 -11.22
CA GLY A 157 -8.78 -3.19 -12.09
C GLY A 157 -7.45 -3.06 -11.34
N ALA A 158 -6.36 -3.24 -12.08
CA ALA A 158 -5.00 -3.15 -11.57
C ALA A 158 -4.02 -2.76 -12.70
N PRO A 159 -2.84 -2.20 -12.39
CA PRO A 159 -1.73 -2.08 -13.34
C PRO A 159 -1.28 -3.47 -13.81
N VAL A 160 -1.36 -3.74 -15.11
CA VAL A 160 -1.00 -5.04 -15.69
C VAL A 160 -0.20 -4.86 -16.98
N SER A 161 0.63 -5.85 -17.31
CA SER A 161 1.31 -6.00 -18.60
C SER A 161 1.29 -7.45 -19.06
N GLY A 162 1.29 -7.71 -20.36
CA GLY A 162 1.19 -9.06 -20.93
C GLY A 162 -0.20 -9.69 -20.83
N LEU A 163 -1.17 -8.97 -20.26
CA LEU A 163 -2.53 -9.40 -19.97
C LEU A 163 -3.54 -8.45 -20.59
N ARG A 164 -4.65 -9.02 -21.11
CA ARG A 164 -5.89 -8.28 -21.45
C ARG A 164 -7.09 -9.03 -20.91
N MET A 165 -8.04 -8.30 -20.35
CA MET A 165 -9.31 -8.86 -19.88
C MET A 165 -10.42 -7.82 -19.96
N LEU A 166 -11.66 -8.29 -19.98
CA LEU A 166 -12.83 -7.46 -19.73
C LEU A 166 -13.24 -7.61 -18.26
N ILE A 167 -13.72 -6.55 -17.66
CA ILE A 167 -14.34 -6.59 -16.34
C ILE A 167 -15.86 -6.52 -16.54
N SER A 168 -16.55 -7.61 -16.20
CA SER A 168 -17.99 -7.71 -16.30
C SER A 168 -18.57 -8.23 -14.99
N SER A 169 -19.52 -7.49 -14.41
CA SER A 169 -20.13 -7.86 -13.12
C SER A 169 -19.12 -8.18 -12.01
N ASN A 170 -18.02 -7.40 -11.93
CA ASN A 170 -16.91 -7.59 -11.00
C ASN A 170 -16.14 -8.92 -11.17
N LEU A 171 -16.23 -9.54 -12.33
CA LEU A 171 -15.48 -10.75 -12.69
C LEU A 171 -14.60 -10.47 -13.91
N ALA A 172 -13.50 -11.22 -13.99
CA ALA A 172 -12.64 -11.24 -15.17
C ALA A 172 -13.29 -12.07 -16.27
N ASP A 173 -13.45 -11.48 -17.44
CA ASP A 173 -14.00 -12.10 -18.64
C ASP A 173 -13.03 -11.95 -19.81
N SER A 174 -13.11 -12.85 -20.77
CA SER A 174 -12.34 -12.80 -22.03
C SER A 174 -10.83 -12.60 -21.82
N VAL A 175 -10.31 -13.27 -20.78
CA VAL A 175 -8.89 -13.14 -20.36
C VAL A 175 -7.96 -13.69 -21.44
N ARG A 176 -6.94 -12.88 -21.79
CA ARG A 176 -5.88 -13.25 -22.73
C ARG A 176 -4.50 -12.94 -22.13
N ILE A 177 -3.59 -13.90 -22.25
CA ILE A 177 -2.18 -13.76 -21.82
C ILE A 177 -1.29 -13.92 -23.06
N GLY A 178 -0.44 -12.92 -23.33
CA GLY A 178 0.37 -12.92 -24.54
C GLY A 178 -0.45 -12.97 -25.84
N GLY A 179 -1.72 -12.54 -25.81
CA GLY A 179 -2.67 -12.60 -26.93
C GLY A 179 -3.50 -13.87 -27.01
N GLU A 180 -3.13 -14.95 -26.30
CA GLU A 180 -3.86 -16.23 -26.29
C GLU A 180 -4.89 -16.29 -25.15
N PRO A 181 -6.02 -16.98 -25.32
CA PRO A 181 -6.97 -17.21 -24.24
C PRO A 181 -6.30 -17.86 -23.02
N LEU A 182 -6.73 -17.48 -21.81
CA LEU A 182 -6.25 -18.10 -20.58
C LEU A 182 -6.58 -19.59 -20.57
N ASP A 183 -5.53 -20.43 -20.43
CA ASP A 183 -5.66 -21.87 -20.22
C ASP A 183 -5.54 -22.17 -18.71
N THR A 184 -6.63 -22.60 -18.09
CA THR A 184 -6.67 -22.87 -16.65
C THR A 184 -5.82 -24.08 -16.22
N SER A 185 -5.42 -24.93 -17.16
CA SER A 185 -4.56 -26.10 -16.91
C SER A 185 -3.06 -25.80 -17.01
N ARG A 186 -2.69 -24.75 -17.72
CA ARG A 186 -1.30 -24.28 -17.90
C ARG A 186 -0.81 -23.55 -16.65
N THR A 187 0.52 -23.43 -16.51
CA THR A 187 1.17 -22.55 -15.52
C THR A 187 1.62 -21.26 -16.19
N TYR A 188 1.58 -20.17 -15.42
CA TYR A 188 1.98 -18.84 -15.84
C TYR A 188 2.95 -18.23 -14.84
N ARG A 189 3.93 -17.51 -15.33
CA ARG A 189 4.91 -16.79 -14.53
C ARG A 189 4.46 -15.33 -14.41
N VAL A 190 4.13 -14.93 -13.20
CA VAL A 190 3.57 -13.62 -12.86
C VAL A 190 4.62 -12.79 -12.14
N LEU A 191 5.01 -11.66 -12.71
CA LEU A 191 5.81 -10.65 -12.01
C LEU A 191 4.91 -9.82 -11.13
N THR A 192 5.30 -9.63 -9.87
CA THR A 192 4.58 -8.78 -8.92
C THR A 192 5.53 -8.25 -7.84
N SER A 193 5.02 -7.47 -6.88
CA SER A 193 5.78 -7.09 -5.70
C SER A 193 5.72 -8.17 -4.62
N ASP A 194 6.74 -8.25 -3.79
CA ASP A 194 6.78 -9.10 -2.59
C ASP A 194 5.60 -8.79 -1.65
N TYR A 195 5.18 -7.52 -1.57
CA TYR A 195 3.99 -7.11 -0.81
C TYR A 195 2.72 -7.86 -1.25
N LEU A 196 2.46 -7.91 -2.57
CA LEU A 196 1.30 -8.63 -3.10
C LEU A 196 1.48 -10.14 -3.00
N ALA A 197 2.69 -10.63 -3.27
CA ALA A 197 3.06 -12.03 -3.14
C ALA A 197 2.77 -12.60 -1.74
N ASN A 198 2.99 -11.77 -0.72
CA ASN A 198 2.70 -12.11 0.68
C ASN A 198 1.24 -11.83 1.10
N GLY A 199 0.34 -11.61 0.15
CA GLY A 199 -1.11 -11.44 0.40
C GLY A 199 -1.53 -10.01 0.72
N GLY A 200 -0.68 -9.00 0.46
CA GLY A 200 -1.05 -7.59 0.53
C GLY A 200 -2.29 -7.30 -0.31
N ASP A 201 -3.09 -6.31 0.08
CA ASP A 201 -4.37 -5.95 -0.57
C ASP A 201 -5.32 -7.14 -0.81
N ARG A 202 -5.20 -8.21 0.00
CA ARG A 202 -5.98 -9.46 -0.07
C ARG A 202 -5.73 -10.28 -1.36
N TYR A 203 -4.55 -10.20 -1.95
CA TYR A 203 -4.14 -11.02 -3.09
C TYR A 203 -3.78 -12.45 -2.64
N THR A 204 -4.74 -13.12 -1.98
CA THR A 204 -4.54 -14.43 -1.34
C THR A 204 -4.25 -15.56 -2.33
N ALA A 205 -4.61 -15.40 -3.59
CA ALA A 205 -4.33 -16.40 -4.62
C ALA A 205 -2.81 -16.64 -4.84
N PHE A 206 -1.95 -15.72 -4.43
CA PHE A 206 -0.51 -15.91 -4.46
C PHE A 206 0.01 -16.87 -3.38
N ALA A 207 -0.74 -17.09 -2.30
CA ALA A 207 -0.33 -18.03 -1.23
C ALA A 207 -0.26 -19.50 -1.69
N ASP A 208 -0.94 -19.82 -2.80
CA ASP A 208 -0.97 -21.17 -3.39
C ASP A 208 0.01 -21.28 -4.59
N ALA A 209 1.09 -20.52 -4.58
CA ALA A 209 2.14 -20.57 -5.59
C ALA A 209 2.83 -21.94 -5.62
N LEU A 210 3.31 -22.35 -6.79
CA LEU A 210 4.01 -23.62 -7.03
C LEU A 210 5.51 -23.48 -6.74
#